data_bb421a0f736c77283f349fdbfcfb0d1f
#
_entry.id   bb421a0f736c77283f349fdbfcfb0d1f
#
_cell.length_a   1.000
_cell.length_b   1.000
_cell.length_c   1.000
_cell.angle_alpha   90.00
_cell.angle_beta   90.00
_cell.angle_gamma   90.00
#
_symmetry.space_group_name_H-M   'P 1'
#
loop_
_entity.id
_entity.type
_entity.pdbx_description
1 polymer ?
#
loop_
_entity_poly.entity_id
_entity_poly.type
_entity_poly.pdbx_seq_one_letter_code
_entity_poly.pdbx_strand_id
1 'polypeptide(L)'
;MGNDVVGRPTADDLATLVRASVAGDETAWNELVRRHAGLVATVIRRFRLSITDAQDVSQLVWLHLIEHLPKIREPAALPGWLATTTRHECQRHLRLNSRSVLTDPATMSQISSGSDDIDEDLLAAEQRQVLLAGLAELSDEQRRFLALLVSDPPCPYAEISRILGMPIGSIGPTRIRTLEKLRETRAVQAYLRANGKAAKTGGGRHALAELE
;
A
#
# COMPACT_ATOMS: atom_id res chain seq x y z
N MET A 1 -25.35 -25.62 -7.42
CA MET A 1 -24.41 -25.44 -6.33
C MET A 1 -23.12 -24.98 -6.96
N GLY A 2 -22.96 -23.66 -7.05
CA GLY A 2 -21.82 -23.02 -7.71
C GLY A 2 -20.65 -22.90 -6.76
N ASN A 3 -19.52 -23.42 -7.18
CA ASN A 3 -18.25 -23.34 -6.49
C ASN A 3 -17.64 -21.97 -6.86
N ASP A 4 -17.79 -20.97 -5.97
CA ASP A 4 -17.12 -19.68 -6.14
C ASP A 4 -15.62 -19.88 -5.91
N VAL A 5 -14.92 -19.99 -7.02
CA VAL A 5 -13.45 -19.89 -7.08
C VAL A 5 -13.11 -18.42 -6.79
N VAL A 6 -12.66 -18.13 -5.57
CA VAL A 6 -12.11 -16.82 -5.20
C VAL A 6 -10.83 -16.58 -6.01
N GLY A 7 -11.02 -16.09 -7.24
CA GLY A 7 -9.93 -15.58 -8.08
C GLY A 7 -9.42 -14.24 -7.54
N ARG A 8 -8.13 -13.96 -7.71
CA ARG A 8 -7.57 -12.62 -7.49
C ARG A 8 -8.45 -11.60 -8.21
N PRO A 9 -8.87 -10.50 -7.53
CA PRO A 9 -9.70 -9.48 -8.15
C PRO A 9 -9.00 -8.92 -9.37
N THR A 10 -9.70 -8.95 -10.50
CA THR A 10 -9.27 -8.26 -11.72
C THR A 10 -9.44 -6.75 -11.54
N ALA A 11 -8.83 -5.93 -12.39
CA ALA A 11 -9.04 -4.48 -12.37
C ALA A 11 -10.53 -4.12 -12.55
N ASP A 12 -11.29 -4.91 -13.31
CA ASP A 12 -12.74 -4.76 -13.49
C ASP A 12 -13.51 -5.03 -12.19
N ASP A 13 -13.06 -5.96 -11.36
CA ASP A 13 -13.66 -6.27 -10.08
C ASP A 13 -13.48 -5.10 -9.09
N LEU A 14 -12.29 -4.49 -9.04
CA LEU A 14 -12.04 -3.30 -8.22
C LEU A 14 -12.87 -2.10 -8.69
N ALA A 15 -12.99 -1.88 -9.99
CA ALA A 15 -13.80 -0.81 -10.54
C ALA A 15 -15.30 -1.00 -10.20
N THR A 16 -15.75 -2.24 -10.18
CA THR A 16 -17.13 -2.58 -9.80
C THR A 16 -17.36 -2.33 -8.32
N LEU A 17 -16.44 -2.74 -7.44
CA LEU A 17 -16.51 -2.47 -6.00
C LEU A 17 -16.49 -0.96 -5.70
N VAL A 18 -15.62 -0.20 -6.35
CA VAL A 18 -15.57 1.25 -6.18
C VAL A 18 -16.88 1.90 -6.57
N ARG A 19 -17.47 1.53 -7.72
CA ARG A 19 -18.75 2.08 -8.17
C ARG A 19 -19.91 1.73 -7.22
N ALA A 20 -19.98 0.47 -6.77
CA ALA A 20 -21.02 0.04 -5.83
C ALA A 20 -20.87 0.75 -4.48
N SER A 21 -19.64 0.90 -3.96
CA SER A 21 -19.39 1.65 -2.73
C SER A 21 -19.78 3.12 -2.84
N VAL A 22 -19.53 3.77 -3.97
CA VAL A 22 -19.98 5.15 -4.24
C VAL A 22 -21.50 5.24 -4.28
N ALA A 23 -22.19 4.19 -4.74
CA ALA A 23 -23.64 4.11 -4.75
C ALA A 23 -24.26 3.80 -3.36
N GLY A 24 -23.44 3.61 -2.32
CA GLY A 24 -23.89 3.35 -0.95
C GLY A 24 -24.06 1.86 -0.62
N ASP A 25 -23.54 0.95 -1.41
CA ASP A 25 -23.54 -0.48 -1.10
C ASP A 25 -22.53 -0.78 0.01
N GLU A 26 -23.05 -1.06 1.22
CA GLU A 26 -22.26 -1.39 2.40
C GLU A 26 -21.44 -2.67 2.22
N THR A 27 -21.96 -3.66 1.49
CA THR A 27 -21.26 -4.93 1.25
C THR A 27 -20.03 -4.69 0.39
N ALA A 28 -20.18 -3.89 -0.68
CA ALA A 28 -19.07 -3.49 -1.53
C ALA A 28 -18.04 -2.65 -0.77
N TRP A 29 -18.47 -1.74 0.10
CA TRP A 29 -17.59 -0.97 0.96
C TRP A 29 -16.80 -1.86 1.91
N ASN A 30 -17.46 -2.77 2.63
CA ASN A 30 -16.82 -3.69 3.56
C ASN A 30 -15.78 -4.58 2.86
N GLU A 31 -16.09 -5.05 1.66
CA GLU A 31 -15.14 -5.83 0.86
C GLU A 31 -13.95 -4.98 0.40
N LEU A 32 -14.17 -3.72 0.03
CA LEU A 32 -13.11 -2.79 -0.34
C LEU A 32 -12.17 -2.53 0.83
N VAL A 33 -12.72 -2.28 2.03
CA VAL A 33 -11.94 -2.12 3.27
C VAL A 33 -11.17 -3.40 3.58
N ARG A 34 -11.82 -4.56 3.59
CA ARG A 34 -11.21 -5.86 3.86
C ARG A 34 -10.01 -6.15 2.95
N ARG A 35 -10.12 -5.83 1.67
CA ARG A 35 -9.03 -6.05 0.67
C ARG A 35 -7.82 -5.16 0.92
N HIS A 36 -8.02 -3.97 1.46
CA HIS A 36 -6.96 -2.98 1.59
C HIS A 36 -6.49 -2.75 3.04
N ALA A 37 -7.15 -3.34 4.04
CA ALA A 37 -6.79 -3.18 5.45
C ALA A 37 -5.35 -3.62 5.73
N GLY A 38 -4.91 -4.73 5.14
CA GLY A 38 -3.52 -5.21 5.26
C GLY A 38 -2.49 -4.23 4.71
N LEU A 39 -2.80 -3.55 3.59
CA LEU A 39 -1.94 -2.51 3.04
C LEU A 39 -1.82 -1.32 3.99
N VAL A 40 -2.94 -0.81 4.51
CA VAL A 40 -2.98 0.31 5.46
C VAL A 40 -2.21 -0.05 6.73
N ALA A 41 -2.47 -1.21 7.32
CA ALA A 41 -1.77 -1.70 8.52
C ALA A 41 -0.26 -1.83 8.28
N THR A 42 0.17 -2.35 7.12
CA THR A 42 1.59 -2.48 6.77
C THR A 42 2.28 -1.12 6.68
N VAL A 43 1.62 -0.10 6.14
CA VAL A 43 2.18 1.25 6.09
C VAL A 43 2.27 1.85 7.48
N ILE A 44 1.22 1.73 8.31
CA ILE A 44 1.18 2.27 9.68
C ILE A 44 2.29 1.66 10.55
N ARG A 45 2.49 0.35 10.50
CA ARG A 45 3.53 -0.37 11.30
C ARG A 45 4.93 0.23 11.13
N ARG A 46 5.26 0.75 9.94
CA ARG A 46 6.58 1.37 9.67
C ARG A 46 6.83 2.63 10.49
N PHE A 47 5.79 3.27 11.01
CA PHE A 47 5.88 4.51 11.78
C PHE A 47 5.95 4.26 13.29
N ARG A 48 5.86 2.99 13.74
CA ARG A 48 5.96 2.60 15.14
C ARG A 48 5.07 3.44 16.07
N LEU A 49 3.86 3.71 15.64
CA LEU A 49 2.85 4.42 16.42
C LEU A 49 2.37 3.53 17.57
N SER A 50 1.84 4.15 18.64
CA SER A 50 1.09 3.39 19.65
C SER A 50 -0.13 2.72 19.04
N ILE A 51 -0.69 1.70 19.70
CA ILE A 51 -1.88 0.98 19.21
C ILE A 51 -3.03 1.96 19.00
N THR A 52 -3.25 2.87 19.94
CA THR A 52 -4.32 3.88 19.87
C THR A 52 -4.11 4.82 18.69
N ASP A 53 -2.90 5.37 18.56
CA ASP A 53 -2.55 6.28 17.46
C ASP A 53 -2.67 5.59 16.09
N ALA A 54 -2.28 4.31 16.01
CA ALA A 54 -2.41 3.51 14.80
C ALA A 54 -3.88 3.30 14.40
N GLN A 55 -4.76 3.10 15.37
CA GLN A 55 -6.20 2.99 15.16
C GLN A 55 -6.79 4.31 14.67
N ASP A 56 -6.43 5.43 15.30
CA ASP A 56 -6.89 6.77 14.92
C ASP A 56 -6.46 7.12 13.50
N VAL A 57 -5.19 6.88 13.16
CA VAL A 57 -4.69 7.07 11.79
C VAL A 57 -5.44 6.18 10.80
N SER A 58 -5.68 4.92 11.14
CA SER A 58 -6.44 4.01 10.29
C SER A 58 -7.85 4.52 10.04
N GLN A 59 -8.56 4.98 11.06
CA GLN A 59 -9.90 5.56 10.92
C GLN A 59 -9.90 6.80 10.01
N LEU A 60 -8.94 7.71 10.20
CA LEU A 60 -8.80 8.89 9.35
C LEU A 60 -8.57 8.53 7.88
N VAL A 61 -7.75 7.53 7.60
CA VAL A 61 -7.51 7.06 6.24
C VAL A 61 -8.79 6.56 5.57
N TRP A 62 -9.61 5.79 6.29
CA TRP A 62 -10.89 5.30 5.77
C TRP A 62 -11.91 6.43 5.59
N LEU A 63 -11.93 7.41 6.49
CA LEU A 63 -12.76 8.60 6.35
C LEU A 63 -12.38 9.40 5.10
N HIS A 64 -11.09 9.64 4.90
CA HIS A 64 -10.60 10.28 3.68
C HIS A 64 -10.93 9.48 2.42
N LEU A 65 -10.94 8.14 2.50
CA LEU A 65 -11.35 7.34 1.36
C LEU A 65 -12.82 7.56 1.02
N ILE A 66 -13.72 7.59 2.01
CA ILE A 66 -15.16 7.87 1.77
C ILE A 66 -15.33 9.20 1.04
N GLU A 67 -14.64 10.24 1.48
CA GLU A 67 -14.75 11.60 0.90
C GLU A 67 -14.18 11.68 -0.53
N HIS A 68 -13.15 10.87 -0.83
CA HIS A 68 -12.45 10.93 -2.10
C HIS A 68 -12.86 9.86 -3.10
N LEU A 69 -13.55 8.80 -2.66
CA LEU A 69 -13.97 7.68 -3.50
C LEU A 69 -14.74 8.12 -4.76
N PRO A 70 -15.70 9.07 -4.67
CA PRO A 70 -16.41 9.58 -5.84
C PRO A 70 -15.52 10.32 -6.86
N LYS A 71 -14.34 10.77 -6.44
CA LYS A 71 -13.39 11.53 -7.26
C LYS A 71 -12.32 10.64 -7.92
N ILE A 72 -12.25 9.37 -7.54
CA ILE A 72 -11.27 8.43 -8.07
C ILE A 72 -11.69 8.03 -9.50
N ARG A 73 -10.95 8.56 -10.47
CA ARG A 73 -11.19 8.27 -11.90
C ARG A 73 -10.60 6.93 -12.33
N GLU A 74 -9.53 6.51 -11.69
CA GLU A 74 -8.79 5.29 -12.00
C GLU A 74 -8.77 4.37 -10.77
N PRO A 75 -9.69 3.39 -10.67
CA PRO A 75 -9.76 2.48 -9.52
C PRO A 75 -8.47 1.70 -9.27
N ALA A 76 -7.72 1.36 -10.32
CA ALA A 76 -6.42 0.68 -10.19
C ALA A 76 -5.37 1.51 -9.42
N ALA A 77 -5.56 2.84 -9.31
CA ALA A 77 -4.68 3.72 -8.52
C ALA A 77 -5.01 3.72 -7.02
N LEU A 78 -6.14 3.13 -6.60
CA LEU A 78 -6.62 3.13 -5.22
C LEU A 78 -5.58 2.61 -4.21
N PRO A 79 -4.89 1.47 -4.43
CA PRO A 79 -3.89 1.00 -3.47
C PRO A 79 -2.74 2.00 -3.28
N GLY A 80 -2.29 2.64 -4.36
CA GLY A 80 -1.26 3.68 -4.32
C GLY A 80 -1.72 4.93 -3.58
N TRP A 81 -2.98 5.34 -3.79
CA TRP A 81 -3.59 6.45 -3.07
C TRP A 81 -3.69 6.16 -1.57
N LEU A 82 -4.17 4.97 -1.19
CA LEU A 82 -4.25 4.54 0.21
C LEU A 82 -2.87 4.54 0.87
N ALA A 83 -1.86 3.96 0.24
CA ALA A 83 -0.51 3.94 0.79
C ALA A 83 0.06 5.36 1.01
N THR A 84 -0.19 6.28 0.08
CA THR A 84 0.26 7.67 0.17
C THR A 84 -0.50 8.42 1.27
N THR A 85 -1.83 8.31 1.31
CA THR A 85 -2.67 8.95 2.32
C THR A 85 -2.32 8.44 3.72
N THR A 86 -2.16 7.13 3.89
CA THR A 86 -1.75 6.52 5.17
C THR A 86 -0.41 7.08 5.65
N ARG A 87 0.58 7.18 4.75
CA ARG A 87 1.89 7.77 5.09
C ARG A 87 1.75 9.22 5.54
N HIS A 88 0.97 10.02 4.83
CA HIS A 88 0.74 11.43 5.18
C HIS A 88 0.08 11.58 6.55
N GLU A 89 -0.91 10.76 6.86
CA GLU A 89 -1.59 10.81 8.16
C GLU A 89 -0.65 10.36 9.30
N CYS A 90 0.16 9.32 9.11
CA CYS A 90 1.18 8.93 10.08
C CYS A 90 2.18 10.08 10.34
N GLN A 91 2.70 10.71 9.29
CA GLN A 91 3.63 11.82 9.40
C GLN A 91 2.99 13.05 10.07
N ARG A 92 1.73 13.34 9.73
CA ARG A 92 0.96 14.41 10.37
C ARG A 92 0.80 14.16 11.86
N HIS A 93 0.43 12.93 12.24
CA HIS A 93 0.27 12.50 13.61
C HIS A 93 1.58 12.67 14.41
N LEU A 94 2.70 12.18 13.88
CA LEU A 94 4.01 12.33 14.51
C LEU A 94 4.41 13.80 14.69
N ARG A 95 4.14 14.66 13.70
CA ARG A 95 4.43 16.10 13.81
C ARG A 95 3.58 16.81 14.87
N LEU A 96 2.33 16.40 15.03
CA LEU A 96 1.46 16.97 16.07
C LEU A 96 1.92 16.53 17.45
N ASN A 97 2.24 15.25 17.62
CA ASN A 97 2.73 14.71 18.88
C ASN A 97 4.11 15.26 19.26
N SER A 98 5.03 15.48 18.32
CA SER A 98 6.32 16.09 18.60
C SER A 98 6.20 17.56 19.08
N ARG A 99 5.16 18.28 18.68
CA ARG A 99 4.85 19.61 19.19
C ARG A 99 4.26 19.59 20.61
N SER A 100 3.54 18.51 20.94
CA SER A 100 2.98 18.29 22.29
C SER A 100 4.04 17.85 23.29
N VAL A 101 5.05 17.10 22.86
CA VAL A 101 6.13 16.54 23.71
C VAL A 101 7.18 17.58 24.12
N LEU A 102 7.19 18.78 23.56
CA LEU A 102 8.04 19.87 24.05
C LEU A 102 7.61 20.37 25.43
N THR A 103 6.58 19.78 26.05
CA THR A 103 6.08 20.16 27.38
C THR A 103 6.35 19.09 28.46
N ASP A 104 6.82 17.87 28.13
CA ASP A 104 7.11 16.86 29.17
C ASP A 104 8.20 15.84 28.73
N PRO A 105 9.39 15.84 29.40
CA PRO A 105 10.51 14.96 29.03
C PRO A 105 10.37 13.49 29.47
N ALA A 106 9.27 13.06 30.07
CA ALA A 106 9.18 11.80 30.80
C ALA A 106 8.60 10.59 30.02
N THR A 107 8.20 10.73 28.75
CA THR A 107 7.52 9.65 28.03
C THR A 107 8.35 9.06 26.88
N MET A 108 9.62 8.83 27.11
CA MET A 108 10.52 8.19 26.13
C MET A 108 10.77 6.72 26.46
N SER A 109 9.73 5.93 26.72
CA SER A 109 9.91 4.49 26.89
C SER A 109 8.59 3.73 26.80
N GLN A 110 8.12 3.47 25.61
CA GLN A 110 7.33 2.27 25.30
C GLN A 110 7.33 2.00 23.79
N ILE A 111 8.51 1.68 23.26
CA ILE A 111 8.60 0.99 21.97
C ILE A 111 8.35 -0.48 22.31
N SER A 112 7.12 -0.91 22.17
CA SER A 112 6.75 -2.32 22.24
C SER A 112 7.40 -3.05 21.08
N SER A 113 8.46 -3.78 21.38
CA SER A 113 9.01 -4.81 20.50
C SER A 113 8.01 -5.96 20.47
N GLY A 114 7.08 -5.93 19.53
CA GLY A 114 6.27 -7.09 19.19
C GLY A 114 7.19 -8.14 18.53
N SER A 115 7.52 -9.16 19.28
CA SER A 115 8.17 -10.37 18.80
C SER A 115 7.11 -11.24 18.12
N ASP A 116 6.90 -11.05 16.83
CA ASP A 116 6.31 -12.05 15.94
C ASP A 116 6.58 -11.54 14.53
N ASP A 117 7.68 -12.03 13.92
CA ASP A 117 7.78 -12.05 12.47
C ASP A 117 9.20 -12.20 11.93
N ILE A 118 9.89 -13.28 12.33
CA ILE A 118 11.09 -13.68 11.57
C ILE A 118 10.68 -14.00 10.13
N ASP A 119 9.51 -14.56 9.92
CA ASP A 119 8.99 -14.88 8.59
C ASP A 119 8.52 -13.62 7.83
N GLU A 120 7.91 -12.64 8.53
CA GLU A 120 7.51 -11.36 7.89
C GLU A 120 8.73 -10.50 7.54
N ASP A 121 9.75 -10.48 8.38
CA ASP A 121 11.01 -9.78 8.11
C ASP A 121 11.80 -10.42 6.96
N LEU A 122 11.80 -11.75 6.86
CA LEU A 122 12.43 -12.47 5.75
C LEU A 122 11.69 -12.20 4.43
N LEU A 123 10.37 -12.27 4.43
CA LEU A 123 9.54 -11.95 3.27
C LEU A 123 9.70 -10.48 2.85
N ALA A 124 9.78 -9.57 3.80
CA ALA A 124 10.03 -8.16 3.53
C ALA A 124 11.43 -7.92 2.94
N ALA A 125 12.43 -8.68 3.39
CA ALA A 125 13.79 -8.62 2.86
C ALA A 125 13.85 -9.15 1.41
N GLU A 126 13.17 -10.27 1.12
CA GLU A 126 13.06 -10.80 -0.25
C GLU A 126 12.36 -9.82 -1.18
N GLN A 127 11.22 -9.26 -0.77
CA GLN A 127 10.49 -8.25 -1.54
C GLN A 127 11.34 -7.02 -1.81
N ARG A 128 12.15 -6.58 -0.83
CA ARG A 128 13.07 -5.45 -0.99
C ARG A 128 14.15 -5.75 -2.02
N GLN A 129 14.74 -6.96 -1.99
CA GLN A 129 15.74 -7.37 -2.98
C GLN A 129 15.16 -7.41 -4.38
N VAL A 130 13.98 -7.98 -4.56
CA VAL A 130 13.26 -8.01 -5.84
C VAL A 130 12.99 -6.60 -6.36
N LEU A 131 12.54 -5.70 -5.48
CA LEU A 131 12.30 -4.30 -5.85
C LEU A 131 13.59 -3.59 -6.29
N LEU A 132 14.68 -3.77 -5.54
CA LEU A 132 15.97 -3.18 -5.88
C LEU A 132 16.50 -3.71 -7.21
N ALA A 133 16.38 -5.02 -7.45
CA ALA A 133 16.76 -5.63 -8.72
C ALA A 133 15.88 -5.10 -9.88
N GLY A 134 14.57 -4.98 -9.68
CA GLY A 134 13.67 -4.39 -10.68
C GLY A 134 13.98 -2.91 -10.95
N LEU A 135 14.28 -2.13 -9.92
CA LEU A 135 14.71 -0.75 -10.09
C LEU A 135 16.04 -0.62 -10.87
N ALA A 136 16.97 -1.57 -10.72
CA ALA A 136 18.22 -1.59 -11.45
C ALA A 136 18.02 -1.80 -12.97
N GLU A 137 16.92 -2.43 -13.39
CA GLU A 137 16.56 -2.62 -14.79
C GLU A 137 15.92 -1.37 -15.45
N LEU A 138 15.53 -0.35 -14.64
CA LEU A 138 14.98 0.91 -15.14
C LEU A 138 16.08 1.88 -15.55
N SER A 139 15.74 2.85 -16.44
CA SER A 139 16.64 3.96 -16.77
C SER A 139 16.86 4.88 -15.55
N ASP A 140 17.98 5.64 -15.55
CA ASP A 140 18.29 6.59 -14.50
C ASP A 140 17.19 7.64 -14.31
N GLU A 141 16.59 8.10 -15.39
CA GLU A 141 15.48 9.05 -15.35
C GLU A 141 14.25 8.45 -14.66
N GLN A 142 13.93 7.19 -14.97
CA GLN A 142 12.81 6.48 -14.37
C GLN A 142 13.05 6.23 -12.88
N ARG A 143 14.26 5.85 -12.50
CA ARG A 143 14.64 5.69 -11.08
C ARG A 143 14.54 7.01 -10.31
N ARG A 144 15.09 8.11 -10.88
CA ARG A 144 14.98 9.45 -10.28
C ARG A 144 13.52 9.87 -10.12
N PHE A 145 12.72 9.65 -11.15
CA PHE A 145 11.29 9.95 -11.10
C PHE A 145 10.58 9.21 -9.98
N LEU A 146 10.77 7.88 -9.86
CA LEU A 146 10.19 7.09 -8.78
C LEU A 146 10.72 7.51 -7.40
N ALA A 147 12.01 7.83 -7.29
CA ALA A 147 12.59 8.29 -6.02
C ALA A 147 11.93 9.58 -5.53
N LEU A 148 11.66 10.55 -6.42
CA LEU A 148 10.96 11.78 -6.07
C LEU A 148 9.49 11.54 -5.66
N LEU A 149 8.83 10.56 -6.29
CA LEU A 149 7.45 10.20 -5.93
C LEU A 149 7.32 9.54 -4.56
N VAL A 150 8.37 8.84 -4.09
CA VAL A 150 8.37 8.13 -2.80
C VAL A 150 9.24 8.82 -1.77
N SER A 151 9.76 10.03 -2.08
CA SER A 151 10.59 10.80 -1.16
C SER A 151 9.86 11.11 0.15
N ASP A 152 10.63 11.22 1.22
CA ASP A 152 10.16 11.65 2.51
C ASP A 152 11.00 12.86 2.97
N PRO A 153 10.39 14.05 3.13
CA PRO A 153 8.99 14.39 2.91
C PRO A 153 8.55 14.27 1.44
N PRO A 154 7.24 14.08 1.18
CA PRO A 154 6.72 13.94 -0.18
C PRO A 154 7.04 15.17 -1.03
N CYS A 155 7.62 14.94 -2.20
CA CYS A 155 7.92 16.00 -3.16
C CYS A 155 6.63 16.42 -3.89
N PRO A 156 6.22 17.70 -3.82
CA PRO A 156 5.05 18.19 -4.56
C PRO A 156 5.23 18.03 -6.07
N TYR A 157 4.14 17.76 -6.80
CA TYR A 157 4.19 17.61 -8.26
C TYR A 157 4.77 18.84 -8.97
N ALA A 158 4.52 20.03 -8.45
CA ALA A 158 5.13 21.27 -8.98
C ALA A 158 6.66 21.25 -8.88
N GLU A 159 7.19 20.69 -7.81
CA GLU A 159 8.63 20.57 -7.61
C GLU A 159 9.22 19.42 -8.44
N ILE A 160 8.53 18.27 -8.54
CA ILE A 160 8.92 17.18 -9.45
C ILE A 160 9.00 17.70 -10.89
N SER A 161 7.99 18.48 -11.31
CA SER A 161 7.97 19.15 -12.63
C SER A 161 9.21 20.02 -12.85
N ARG A 162 9.59 20.83 -11.85
CA ARG A 162 10.76 21.70 -11.92
C ARG A 162 12.08 20.93 -11.95
N ILE A 163 12.21 19.89 -11.11
CA ILE A 163 13.45 19.08 -11.01
C ILE A 163 13.70 18.27 -12.28
N LEU A 164 12.64 17.70 -12.86
CA LEU A 164 12.76 16.81 -14.01
C LEU A 164 12.49 17.53 -15.36
N GLY A 165 12.15 18.82 -15.35
CA GLY A 165 11.86 19.58 -16.56
C GLY A 165 10.64 19.07 -17.34
N MET A 166 9.66 18.47 -16.66
CA MET A 166 8.50 17.86 -17.29
C MET A 166 7.20 18.58 -16.94
N PRO A 167 6.19 18.67 -17.82
CA PRO A 167 4.92 19.30 -17.51
C PRO A 167 4.22 18.59 -16.34
N ILE A 168 3.59 19.36 -15.41
CA ILE A 168 2.87 18.81 -14.24
C ILE A 168 1.82 17.78 -14.67
N GLY A 169 1.08 18.06 -15.76
CA GLY A 169 0.05 17.15 -16.27
C GLY A 169 0.58 15.81 -16.80
N SER A 170 1.89 15.73 -17.11
CA SER A 170 2.52 14.48 -17.56
C SER A 170 3.01 13.58 -16.43
N ILE A 171 3.06 14.09 -15.18
CA ILE A 171 3.55 13.32 -14.02
C ILE A 171 2.67 12.08 -13.77
N GLY A 172 1.34 12.23 -13.75
CA GLY A 172 0.43 11.12 -13.57
C GLY A 172 0.59 10.01 -14.64
N PRO A 173 0.47 10.32 -15.92
CA PRO A 173 0.70 9.35 -17.00
C PRO A 173 2.10 8.72 -16.98
N THR A 174 3.14 9.50 -16.66
CA THR A 174 4.52 8.98 -16.57
C THR A 174 4.66 8.03 -15.38
N ARG A 175 4.02 8.32 -14.24
CA ARG A 175 3.98 7.43 -13.09
C ARG A 175 3.41 6.07 -13.45
N ILE A 176 2.25 6.04 -14.11
CA ILE A 176 1.60 4.79 -14.53
C ILE A 176 2.55 3.98 -15.42
N ARG A 177 3.08 4.58 -16.49
CA ARG A 177 4.00 3.91 -17.43
C ARG A 177 5.28 3.40 -16.75
N THR A 178 5.84 4.17 -15.80
CA THR A 178 7.06 3.77 -15.10
C THR A 178 6.81 2.61 -14.13
N LEU A 179 5.66 2.60 -13.45
CA LEU A 179 5.27 1.49 -12.59
C LEU A 179 4.94 0.23 -13.38
N GLU A 180 4.30 0.35 -14.55
CA GLU A 180 4.08 -0.77 -15.47
C GLU A 180 5.42 -1.35 -15.93
N LYS A 181 6.35 -0.51 -16.34
CA LYS A 181 7.68 -0.95 -16.74
C LYS A 181 8.45 -1.63 -15.60
N LEU A 182 8.35 -1.12 -14.37
CA LEU A 182 8.91 -1.78 -13.18
C LEU A 182 8.28 -3.15 -12.96
N ARG A 183 6.97 -3.26 -13.13
CA ARG A 183 6.25 -4.54 -13.03
C ARG A 183 6.69 -5.56 -14.07
N GLU A 184 7.09 -5.10 -15.28
CA GLU A 184 7.54 -5.93 -16.40
C GLU A 184 9.00 -6.38 -16.28
N THR A 185 9.79 -5.80 -15.35
CA THR A 185 11.17 -6.21 -15.12
C THR A 185 11.28 -7.71 -14.78
N ARG A 186 12.41 -8.32 -15.15
CA ARG A 186 12.64 -9.76 -14.95
C ARG A 186 12.54 -10.16 -13.48
N ALA A 187 13.12 -9.35 -12.60
CA ALA A 187 13.11 -9.61 -11.15
C ALA A 187 11.67 -9.62 -10.60
N VAL A 188 10.87 -8.59 -10.91
CA VAL A 188 9.49 -8.49 -10.43
C VAL A 188 8.62 -9.58 -11.04
N GLN A 189 8.75 -9.87 -12.34
CA GLN A 189 8.00 -10.93 -13.01
C GLN A 189 8.34 -12.33 -12.46
N ALA A 190 9.61 -12.61 -12.17
CA ALA A 190 10.02 -13.86 -11.56
C ALA A 190 9.37 -14.05 -10.18
N TYR A 191 9.41 -13.02 -9.35
CA TYR A 191 8.77 -13.01 -8.03
C TYR A 191 7.25 -13.22 -8.10
N LEU A 192 6.57 -12.51 -8.99
CA LEU A 192 5.12 -12.64 -9.18
C LEU A 192 4.73 -14.04 -9.67
N ARG A 193 5.53 -14.67 -10.53
CA ARG A 193 5.30 -16.04 -11.00
C ARG A 193 5.51 -17.07 -9.87
N ALA A 194 6.55 -16.91 -9.07
CA ALA A 194 6.85 -17.78 -7.94
C ALA A 194 5.71 -17.74 -6.90
N ASN A 195 5.33 -16.54 -6.48
CA ASN A 195 4.29 -16.35 -5.47
C ASN A 195 2.87 -16.55 -6.02
N GLY A 196 2.63 -16.34 -7.32
CA GLY A 196 1.37 -16.66 -7.98
C GLY A 196 1.11 -18.17 -8.11
N LYS A 197 2.18 -19.00 -8.17
CA LYS A 197 2.07 -20.46 -8.12
C LYS A 197 1.86 -20.97 -6.69
N ALA A 198 2.51 -20.38 -5.69
CA ALA A 198 2.34 -20.74 -4.28
C ALA A 198 0.90 -20.54 -3.80
N ALA A 199 0.24 -19.44 -4.23
CA ALA A 199 -1.17 -19.19 -3.92
C ALA A 199 -2.15 -20.20 -4.56
N LYS A 200 -1.75 -20.85 -5.66
CA LYS A 200 -2.56 -21.92 -6.30
C LYS A 200 -2.34 -23.30 -5.65
N THR A 201 -1.23 -23.52 -4.98
CA THR A 201 -0.88 -24.84 -4.42
C THR A 201 -1.17 -24.93 -2.91
N GLY A 202 -1.31 -23.81 -2.20
CA GLY A 202 -1.61 -23.75 -0.76
C GLY A 202 -3.08 -23.95 -0.37
N GLY A 203 -4.00 -24.11 -1.32
CA GLY A 203 -5.43 -24.30 -1.09
C GLY A 203 -5.88 -25.75 -0.86
N GLY A 204 -4.99 -26.70 -0.64
CA GLY A 204 -5.36 -28.11 -0.67
C GLY A 204 -4.74 -29.03 0.38
N ARG A 205 -4.53 -28.59 1.64
CA ARG A 205 -4.20 -29.55 2.73
C ARG A 205 -4.61 -29.01 4.11
N HIS A 206 -5.89 -28.99 4.38
CA HIS A 206 -6.43 -29.16 5.72
C HIS A 206 -7.90 -29.58 5.61
N ALA A 207 -8.11 -30.82 5.34
CA ALA A 207 -9.35 -31.49 5.67
C ALA A 207 -9.02 -32.98 5.82
N LEU A 208 -9.48 -33.53 6.92
CA LEU A 208 -9.57 -34.95 7.26
C LEU A 208 -8.34 -35.58 7.92
N ALA A 209 -8.23 -35.35 9.21
CA ALA A 209 -7.85 -36.37 10.17
C ALA A 209 -8.41 -35.93 11.50
N GLU A 210 -9.60 -36.38 11.80
CA GLU A 210 -10.06 -36.74 13.14
C GLU A 210 -11.50 -37.20 13.06
N LEU A 211 -11.66 -38.50 13.16
CA LEU A 211 -12.77 -39.14 13.88
C LEU A 211 -12.47 -40.64 13.94
N GLU A 212 -11.86 -41.03 15.02
CA GLU A 212 -12.21 -42.20 15.81
C GLU A 212 -11.96 -41.91 17.29
#